data_ef943ed789385341352498dcb5b2df61
#
_entry.id   ef943ed789385341352498dcb5b2df61
#
_cell.length_a   1.000
_cell.length_b   1.000
_cell.length_c   1.000
_cell.angle_alpha   90.00
_cell.angle_beta   90.00
_cell.angle_gamma   90.00
#
_symmetry.space_group_name_H-M   'P 1'
#
loop_
_entity.id
_entity.type
_entity.pdbx_description
1 polymer ?
#
loop_
_entity_poly.entity_id
_entity_poly.type
_entity_poly.pdbx_seq_one_letter_code
_entity_poly.pdbx_strand_id
1 'polypeptide(L)'
;QEKQVLLLTGNDRQLEEHIEQQLRELTLLPLNIKYLSVHTFQKEGASKEVALIITPYHTSLPLFSAPLIHATLPLGEHQQQRIREILES
;
A
#
# COMPACT_ATOMS: atom_id res chain seq x y z
N GLN A 1 -6.35 -16.96 -2.91
CA GLN A 1 -7.15 -15.74 -2.89
C GLN A 1 -6.28 -14.52 -2.95
N GLU A 2 -6.74 -13.54 -3.71
CA GLU A 2 -6.01 -12.29 -3.86
C GLU A 2 -6.10 -11.44 -2.60
N LYS A 3 -4.99 -10.79 -2.26
CA LYS A 3 -5.02 -9.77 -1.23
C LYS A 3 -5.20 -8.40 -1.89
N GLN A 4 -6.08 -7.59 -1.33
CA GLN A 4 -6.37 -6.26 -1.85
C GLN A 4 -5.40 -5.27 -1.25
N VAL A 5 -4.64 -4.59 -2.10
CA VAL A 5 -3.68 -3.57 -1.69
C VAL A 5 -4.07 -2.26 -2.34
N LEU A 6 -4.08 -1.19 -1.54
CA LEU A 6 -4.37 0.14 -2.04
C LEU A 6 -3.08 0.95 -2.04
N LEU A 7 -2.66 1.38 -3.22
CA LEU A 7 -1.47 2.20 -3.38
C LEU A 7 -1.90 3.63 -3.64
N LEU A 8 -1.59 4.51 -2.68
CA LEU A 8 -2.02 5.90 -2.78
C LEU A 8 -1.09 6.68 -3.69
N THR A 9 -1.66 7.46 -4.58
CA THR A 9 -0.93 8.16 -5.62
C THR A 9 -0.94 9.65 -5.40
N GLY A 10 0.07 10.29 -5.99
CA GLY A 10 0.22 11.73 -5.96
C GLY A 10 0.83 12.19 -7.27
N ASN A 11 2.01 12.82 -7.20
CA ASN A 11 2.60 13.46 -8.36
C ASN A 11 3.84 12.74 -8.91
N ASP A 12 4.16 11.54 -8.44
CA ASP A 12 5.36 10.83 -8.91
C ASP A 12 5.00 9.42 -9.33
N ARG A 13 4.65 9.27 -10.61
CA ARG A 13 4.19 8.00 -11.15
C ARG A 13 5.28 6.94 -11.15
N GLN A 14 6.52 7.34 -11.44
CA GLN A 14 7.62 6.38 -11.46
C GLN A 14 7.87 5.79 -10.08
N LEU A 15 7.82 6.63 -9.06
CA LEU A 15 7.97 6.16 -7.68
C LEU A 15 6.87 5.19 -7.32
N GLU A 16 5.64 5.51 -7.68
CA GLU A 16 4.49 4.67 -7.38
C GLU A 16 4.61 3.30 -8.06
N GLU A 17 5.02 3.28 -9.31
CA GLU A 17 5.19 2.03 -10.03
C GLU A 17 6.33 1.20 -9.47
N HIS A 18 7.40 1.85 -8.99
CA HIS A 18 8.49 1.15 -8.33
C HIS A 18 8.01 0.46 -7.05
N ILE A 19 7.16 1.15 -6.29
CA ILE A 19 6.61 0.55 -5.08
C ILE A 19 5.75 -0.65 -5.41
N GLU A 20 4.92 -0.54 -6.44
CA GLU A 20 4.11 -1.68 -6.87
C GLU A 20 4.98 -2.88 -7.23
N GLN A 21 6.04 -2.63 -8.00
CA GLN A 21 6.93 -3.72 -8.39
C GLN A 21 7.56 -4.39 -7.18
N GLN A 22 8.04 -3.59 -6.22
CA GLN A 22 8.65 -4.16 -5.02
C GLN A 22 7.65 -4.94 -4.19
N LEU A 23 6.40 -4.49 -4.11
CA LEU A 23 5.36 -5.23 -3.40
C LEU A 23 5.17 -6.61 -4.01
N ARG A 24 5.09 -6.69 -5.33
CA ARG A 24 4.88 -7.97 -5.99
C ARG A 24 6.05 -8.92 -5.83
N GLU A 25 7.24 -8.39 -5.58
CA GLU A 25 8.42 -9.21 -5.35
C GLU A 25 8.55 -9.70 -3.90
N LEU A 26 7.81 -9.10 -2.98
CA LEU A 26 7.92 -9.45 -1.57
C LEU A 26 7.17 -10.71 -1.19
N THR A 27 6.18 -11.10 -1.98
CA THR A 27 5.33 -12.23 -1.63
C THR A 27 4.99 -13.04 -2.88
N LEU A 28 4.76 -14.33 -2.69
CA LEU A 28 4.27 -15.19 -3.78
C LEU A 28 2.76 -15.16 -3.88
N LEU A 29 2.07 -14.51 -2.94
CA LEU A 29 0.63 -14.42 -2.98
C LEU A 29 0.19 -13.49 -4.12
N PRO A 30 -0.93 -13.80 -4.77
CA PRO A 30 -1.46 -12.87 -5.77
C PRO A 30 -1.98 -11.62 -5.10
N LEU A 31 -1.62 -10.47 -5.66
CA LEU A 31 -2.04 -9.18 -5.13
C LEU A 31 -2.90 -8.47 -6.15
N ASN A 32 -4.00 -7.88 -5.67
CA ASN A 32 -4.81 -6.98 -6.46
C ASN A 32 -4.48 -5.57 -5.99
N ILE A 33 -3.59 -4.90 -6.72
CA ILE A 33 -3.11 -3.57 -6.34
C ILE A 33 -3.91 -2.53 -7.11
N LYS A 34 -4.60 -1.68 -6.38
CA LYS A 34 -5.37 -0.59 -6.96
C LYS A 34 -4.72 0.74 -6.60
N TYR A 35 -4.75 1.66 -7.55
CA TYR A 35 -4.23 3.02 -7.37
C TYR A 35 -5.38 3.94 -7.00
N LEU A 36 -5.17 4.76 -5.99
CA LEU A 36 -6.16 5.76 -5.57
C LEU A 36 -5.41 6.99 -5.12
N SER A 37 -5.87 8.17 -5.53
CA SER A 37 -5.18 9.39 -5.13
C SER A 37 -5.29 9.63 -3.63
N VAL A 38 -4.22 10.21 -3.05
CA VAL A 38 -4.24 10.58 -1.63
C VAL A 38 -5.45 11.46 -1.33
N HIS A 39 -5.75 12.38 -2.23
CA HIS A 39 -6.87 13.30 -2.05
C HIS A 39 -8.21 12.56 -1.91
N THR A 40 -8.46 11.62 -2.80
CA THR A 40 -9.68 10.82 -2.75
C THR A 40 -9.72 9.95 -1.51
N PHE A 41 -8.58 9.34 -1.18
CA PHE A 41 -8.50 8.50 0.00
C PHE A 41 -8.84 9.27 1.28
N GLN A 42 -8.35 10.50 1.40
CA GLN A 42 -8.62 11.30 2.60
C GLN A 42 -10.09 11.67 2.72
N LYS A 43 -10.80 11.74 1.59
CA LYS A 43 -12.24 12.02 1.62
C LYS A 43 -13.07 10.77 1.87
N GLU A 44 -12.70 9.64 1.25
CA GLU A 44 -13.59 8.49 1.19
C GLU A 44 -13.10 7.29 1.98
N GLY A 45 -11.81 7.26 2.32
CA GLY A 45 -11.24 6.12 3.00
C GLY A 45 -11.09 4.92 2.08
N ALA A 46 -10.93 3.74 2.67
CA ALA A 46 -10.74 2.50 1.94
C ALA A 46 -11.85 1.52 2.28
N SER A 47 -12.13 0.59 1.36
CA SER A 47 -13.13 -0.44 1.61
C SER A 47 -12.61 -1.46 2.63
N LYS A 48 -13.54 -2.25 3.18
CA LYS A 48 -13.19 -3.22 4.22
C LYS A 48 -12.35 -4.38 3.69
N GLU A 49 -12.37 -4.60 2.38
CA GLU A 49 -11.60 -5.70 1.80
C GLU A 49 -10.12 -5.39 1.66
N VAL A 50 -9.72 -4.13 1.83
CA VAL A 50 -8.31 -3.74 1.67
C VAL A 50 -7.50 -4.29 2.83
N ALA A 51 -6.46 -5.06 2.52
CA ALA A 51 -5.58 -5.63 3.53
C ALA A 51 -4.45 -4.68 3.92
N LEU A 52 -4.00 -3.87 2.97
CA LEU A 52 -2.85 -2.99 3.18
C LEU A 52 -3.01 -1.71 2.36
N ILE A 53 -2.69 -0.59 2.99
CA ILE A 53 -2.61 0.70 2.30
C ILE A 53 -1.15 1.12 2.34
N ILE A 54 -0.60 1.47 1.18
CA ILE A 54 0.82 1.86 1.09
C ILE A 54 0.94 3.13 0.26
N THR A 55 1.83 4.00 0.69
CA THR A 55 2.03 5.28 0.01
C THR A 55 3.43 5.83 0.28
N PRO A 56 4.05 6.50 -0.71
CA PRO A 56 5.27 7.27 -0.45
C PRO A 56 4.97 8.69 0.07
N TYR A 57 3.70 9.06 0.15
CA TYR A 57 3.31 10.43 0.50
C TYR A 57 2.80 10.49 1.93
N HIS A 58 2.89 11.68 2.52
CA HIS A 58 2.32 11.89 3.84
C HIS A 58 0.80 12.01 3.72
N THR A 59 0.10 11.31 4.58
CA THR A 59 -1.36 11.33 4.56
C THR A 59 -1.90 10.98 5.93
N SER A 60 -3.11 11.45 6.21
CA SER A 60 -3.81 11.12 7.44
C SER A 60 -4.51 9.79 7.28
N LEU A 61 -4.52 9.01 8.36
CA LEU A 61 -5.18 7.71 8.36
C LEU A 61 -6.62 7.89 8.86
N PRO A 62 -7.64 7.60 8.03
CA PRO A 62 -9.02 7.61 8.51
C PRO A 62 -9.23 6.55 9.57
N LEU A 63 -10.24 6.77 10.42
CA LEU A 63 -10.57 5.79 11.45
C LEU A 63 -10.98 4.46 10.83
N PHE A 64 -10.55 3.38 11.48
CA PHE A 64 -10.91 2.01 11.11
C PHE A 64 -10.43 1.60 9.73
N SER A 65 -9.36 2.23 9.23
CA SER A 65 -8.76 1.81 7.98
C SER A 65 -7.84 0.62 8.18
N ALA A 66 -7.52 -0.07 7.07
CA ALA A 66 -6.49 -1.09 7.06
C ALA A 66 -5.14 -0.48 7.47
N PRO A 67 -4.14 -1.32 7.83
CA PRO A 67 -2.81 -0.81 8.14
C PRO A 67 -2.26 0.04 7.01
N LEU A 68 -1.71 1.20 7.34
CA LEU A 68 -1.10 2.10 6.38
C LEU A 68 0.40 2.13 6.60
N ILE A 69 1.16 1.90 5.52
CA ILE A 69 2.60 1.94 5.57
C ILE A 69 3.10 3.07 4.69
N HIS A 70 3.94 3.92 5.27
CA HIS A 70 4.62 4.97 4.51
C HIS A 70 5.89 4.38 3.94
N ALA A 71 5.91 4.19 2.61
CA ALA A 71 7.01 3.51 1.94
C ALA A 71 8.12 4.48 1.58
N THR A 72 9.36 4.01 1.74
CA THR A 72 10.54 4.70 1.20
C THR A 72 11.21 3.75 0.23
N LEU A 73 11.91 4.29 -0.77
CA LEU A 73 12.64 3.45 -1.72
C LEU A 73 14.14 3.61 -1.51
N PRO A 74 14.86 2.49 -1.47
CA PRO A 74 14.34 1.13 -1.44
C PRO A 74 13.66 0.82 -0.12
N LEU A 75 12.76 -0.16 -0.13
CA LEU A 75 12.11 -0.59 1.11
C LEU A 75 13.15 -1.22 2.04
N GLY A 76 13.20 -0.73 3.29
CA GLY A 76 14.09 -1.32 4.27
C GLY A 76 13.62 -2.70 4.71
N GLU A 77 14.54 -3.48 5.31
CA GLU A 77 14.21 -4.82 5.74
C GLU A 77 13.04 -4.86 6.72
N HIS A 78 13.00 -3.90 7.61
CA HIS A 78 11.93 -3.83 8.61
C HIS A 78 10.57 -3.60 7.95
N GLN A 79 10.52 -2.70 6.97
CA GLN A 79 9.30 -2.46 6.24
C GLN A 79 8.88 -3.69 5.42
N GLN A 80 9.84 -4.34 4.78
CA GLN A 80 9.56 -5.54 3.99
C GLN A 80 8.94 -6.62 4.86
N GLN A 81 9.51 -6.84 6.05
CA GLN A 81 8.99 -7.85 6.95
C GLN A 81 7.58 -7.53 7.40
N ARG A 82 7.34 -6.27 7.76
CA ARG A 82 6.01 -5.87 8.20
C ARG A 82 4.97 -6.04 7.09
N ILE A 83 5.34 -5.67 5.86
CA ILE A 83 4.44 -5.85 4.73
C ILE A 83 4.10 -7.31 4.54
N ARG A 84 5.11 -8.20 4.58
CA ARG A 84 4.85 -9.63 4.47
C ARG A 84 3.93 -10.13 5.57
N GLU A 85 4.14 -9.70 6.80
CA GLU A 85 3.29 -10.11 7.91
C GLU A 85 1.83 -9.72 7.68
N ILE A 86 1.62 -8.52 7.17
CA ILE A 86 0.26 -8.05 6.89
C ILE A 86 -0.36 -8.85 5.76
N LEU A 87 0.39 -9.07 4.67
CA LEU A 87 -0.17 -9.71 3.49
C LEU A 87 -0.37 -11.21 3.68
N GLU A 88 0.44 -11.84 4.53
CA GLU A 88 0.41 -13.29 4.69
C GLU A 88 -0.31 -13.74 5.95
N SER A 89 -0.92 -12.81 6.64
CA SER A 89 -1.68 -13.14 7.85
C SER A 89 -3.03 -13.76 7.52
#